data_0e668324f4c10e4ed8c7dde9bce711b7
#
_entry.id   0e668324f4c10e4ed8c7dde9bce711b7
#
_cell.length_a   1.000
_cell.length_b   1.000
_cell.length_c   1.000
_cell.angle_alpha   90.00
_cell.angle_beta   90.00
_cell.angle_gamma   90.00
#
_symmetry.space_group_name_H-M   'P 1'
#
loop_
_entity.id
_entity.type
_entity.pdbx_description
1 polymer ?
#
loop_
_entity_poly.entity_id
_entity_poly.type
_entity_poly.pdbx_seq_one_letter_code
_entity_poly.pdbx_strand_id
1 'polypeptide(L)'
;MELKTYQKNVIADLSRFLALLTETGSANKAYNALWDEKNVIVGDNGLQYYHYNLSGHVPDVCFKIPTGGGKTFVAASAVKTIYDAMPTVTAKAVVWLVPSDAILTQTYAALSNPDHPYRQQLDVDFGGRVEVYSKAPLLNG
;
A
#
# COMPACT_ATOMS: atom_id res chain seq x y z
N MET A 1 -9.45 4.09 15.56
CA MET A 1 -10.18 3.28 14.54
C MET A 1 -9.41 1.98 14.34
N GLU A 2 -10.09 0.86 14.22
CA GLU A 2 -9.42 -0.42 14.00
C GLU A 2 -9.80 -1.00 12.63
N LEU A 3 -8.86 -1.73 12.02
CA LEU A 3 -9.10 -2.46 10.79
C LEU A 3 -10.12 -3.58 11.03
N LYS A 4 -11.10 -3.68 10.15
CA LYS A 4 -12.04 -4.81 10.09
C LYS A 4 -11.31 -6.08 9.61
N THR A 5 -11.88 -7.26 9.86
CA THR A 5 -11.26 -8.54 9.50
C THR A 5 -10.79 -8.62 8.05
N TYR A 6 -11.63 -8.23 7.09
CA TYR A 6 -11.25 -8.25 5.67
C TYR A 6 -10.13 -7.25 5.33
N GLN A 7 -10.06 -6.11 6.03
CA GLN A 7 -8.99 -5.13 5.86
C GLN A 7 -7.67 -5.67 6.43
N LYS A 8 -7.73 -6.34 7.58
CA LYS A 8 -6.57 -7.05 8.16
C LYS A 8 -6.06 -8.13 7.21
N ASN A 9 -6.95 -8.85 6.53
CA ASN A 9 -6.56 -9.86 5.53
C ASN A 9 -5.82 -9.22 4.35
N VAL A 10 -6.28 -8.08 3.85
CA VAL A 10 -5.57 -7.34 2.78
C VAL A 10 -4.15 -6.96 3.21
N ILE A 11 -4.00 -6.44 4.43
CA ILE A 11 -2.67 -6.07 4.97
C ILE A 11 -1.79 -7.32 5.17
N ALA A 12 -2.37 -8.41 5.65
CA ALA A 12 -1.65 -9.68 5.81
C ALA A 12 -1.18 -10.25 4.44
N ASP A 13 -2.01 -10.18 3.42
CA ASP A 13 -1.66 -10.59 2.06
C ASP A 13 -0.54 -9.73 1.49
N LEU A 14 -0.60 -8.42 1.68
CA LEU A 14 0.47 -7.52 1.29
C LEU A 14 1.79 -7.86 1.99
N SER A 15 1.74 -8.03 3.31
CA SER A 15 2.91 -8.39 4.11
C SER A 15 3.53 -9.72 3.63
N ARG A 16 2.70 -10.74 3.38
CA ARG A 16 3.18 -12.04 2.88
C ARG A 16 3.78 -11.94 1.49
N PHE A 17 3.13 -11.19 0.58
CA PHE A 17 3.66 -10.95 -0.76
C PHE A 17 5.04 -10.28 -0.71
N LEU A 18 5.22 -9.26 0.14
CA LEU A 18 6.50 -8.56 0.28
C LEU A 18 7.60 -9.48 0.86
N ALA A 19 7.25 -10.36 1.80
CA ALA A 19 8.17 -11.36 2.31
C ALA A 19 8.59 -12.35 1.21
N LEU A 20 7.64 -12.86 0.44
CA LEU A 20 7.89 -13.74 -0.70
C LEU A 20 8.72 -13.04 -1.80
N LEU A 21 8.50 -11.74 -2.01
CA LEU A 21 9.30 -10.94 -2.94
C LEU A 21 10.77 -10.90 -2.51
N THR A 22 11.03 -10.71 -1.22
CA THR A 22 12.38 -10.74 -0.66
C THR A 22 13.00 -12.14 -0.78
N GLU A 23 12.23 -13.19 -0.48
CA GLU A 23 12.69 -14.59 -0.55
C GLU A 23 13.01 -15.04 -1.99
N THR A 24 12.17 -14.67 -2.95
CA THR A 24 12.28 -15.15 -4.35
C THR A 24 13.07 -14.23 -5.27
N GLY A 25 13.22 -12.96 -4.91
CA GLY A 25 13.82 -11.92 -5.75
C GLY A 25 13.04 -11.60 -7.03
N SER A 26 11.79 -12.06 -7.14
CA SER A 26 10.97 -11.91 -8.33
C SER A 26 9.49 -11.70 -7.99
N ALA A 27 8.91 -10.60 -8.48
CA ALA A 27 7.49 -10.29 -8.26
C ALA A 27 6.57 -11.37 -8.83
N ASN A 28 6.90 -11.93 -10.01
CA ASN A 28 6.12 -13.01 -10.60
C ASN A 28 6.16 -14.30 -9.77
N LYS A 29 7.33 -14.67 -9.26
CA LYS A 29 7.46 -15.83 -8.38
C LYS A 29 6.75 -15.62 -7.05
N ALA A 30 6.90 -14.44 -6.45
CA ALA A 30 6.22 -14.08 -5.21
C ALA A 30 4.69 -14.11 -5.35
N TYR A 31 4.18 -13.59 -6.46
CA TYR A 31 2.76 -13.60 -6.78
C TYR A 31 2.20 -15.02 -6.91
N ASN A 32 2.86 -15.87 -7.65
CA ASN A 32 2.47 -17.27 -7.80
C ASN A 32 2.56 -18.05 -6.48
N ALA A 33 3.62 -17.84 -5.70
CA ALA A 33 3.78 -18.47 -4.40
C ALA A 33 2.67 -18.06 -3.42
N LEU A 34 2.26 -16.78 -3.41
CA LEU A 34 1.15 -16.32 -2.58
C LEU A 34 -0.16 -17.03 -2.93
N TRP A 35 -0.47 -17.17 -4.21
CA TRP A 35 -1.68 -17.87 -4.65
C TRP A 35 -1.62 -19.37 -4.38
N ASP A 36 -0.44 -19.98 -4.49
CA ASP A 36 -0.23 -21.38 -4.11
C ASP A 36 -0.48 -21.61 -2.62
N GLU A 37 0.05 -20.75 -1.75
CA GLU A 37 -0.24 -20.77 -0.30
C GLU A 37 -1.74 -20.64 0.01
N LYS A 38 -2.49 -19.94 -0.83
CA LYS A 38 -3.94 -19.77 -0.71
C LYS A 38 -4.73 -20.94 -1.31
N ASN A 39 -4.07 -21.98 -1.79
CA ASN A 39 -4.67 -23.12 -2.46
C ASN A 39 -5.50 -22.74 -3.71
N VAL A 40 -5.12 -21.66 -4.39
CA VAL A 40 -5.71 -21.30 -5.67
C VAL A 40 -5.04 -22.11 -6.75
N ILE A 41 -5.81 -23.01 -7.37
CA ILE A 41 -5.32 -23.84 -8.46
C ILE A 41 -5.04 -22.94 -9.66
N VAL A 42 -3.77 -22.85 -10.04
CA VAL A 42 -3.31 -22.20 -11.25
C VAL A 42 -2.89 -23.26 -12.26
N GLY A 43 -3.08 -22.99 -13.55
CA GLY A 43 -2.63 -23.92 -14.59
C GLY A 43 -1.11 -24.10 -14.58
N ASP A 44 -0.62 -25.04 -15.38
CA ASP A 44 0.79 -25.43 -15.43
C ASP A 44 1.78 -24.28 -15.69
N ASN A 45 1.31 -23.18 -16.30
CA ASN A 45 2.10 -21.99 -16.58
C ASN A 45 2.05 -20.93 -15.44
N GLY A 46 1.35 -21.21 -14.34
CA GLY A 46 1.13 -20.25 -13.25
C GLY A 46 0.22 -19.08 -13.62
N LEU A 47 0.08 -18.13 -12.70
CA LEU A 47 -0.61 -16.87 -12.95
C LEU A 47 0.36 -15.83 -13.50
N GLN A 48 -0.06 -15.12 -14.53
CA GLN A 48 0.73 -14.05 -15.09
C GLN A 48 0.68 -12.82 -14.17
N TYR A 49 1.86 -12.37 -13.75
CA TYR A 49 2.04 -11.10 -13.05
C TYR A 49 2.34 -10.01 -14.10
N TYR A 50 1.55 -8.94 -14.08
CA TYR A 50 1.72 -7.83 -15.01
C TYR A 50 2.56 -6.72 -14.38
N HIS A 51 3.63 -6.31 -15.07
CA HIS A 51 4.43 -5.16 -14.75
C HIS A 51 3.97 -3.96 -15.56
N TYR A 52 3.66 -2.87 -14.88
CA TYR A 52 3.28 -1.59 -15.52
C TYR A 52 4.39 -0.55 -15.45
N ASN A 53 5.50 -0.87 -14.80
CA ASN A 53 6.68 0.00 -14.71
C ASN A 53 7.83 -0.57 -15.53
N LEU A 54 8.81 0.30 -15.83
CA LEU A 54 10.00 -0.06 -16.62
C LEU A 54 11.01 -0.92 -15.86
N SER A 55 10.89 -0.98 -14.54
CA SER A 55 11.77 -1.76 -13.68
C SER A 55 11.07 -3.02 -13.19
N GLY A 56 11.47 -4.17 -13.68
CA GLY A 56 10.95 -5.47 -13.22
C GLY A 56 11.22 -5.80 -11.75
N HIS A 57 11.92 -4.93 -11.03
CA HIS A 57 12.21 -5.08 -9.60
C HIS A 57 11.23 -4.35 -8.69
N VAL A 58 10.41 -3.45 -9.25
CA VAL A 58 9.39 -2.72 -8.49
C VAL A 58 8.05 -3.44 -8.63
N PRO A 59 7.45 -3.94 -7.55
CA PRO A 59 6.19 -4.65 -7.63
C PRO A 59 5.02 -3.69 -7.88
N ASP A 60 4.09 -4.12 -8.71
CA ASP A 60 2.77 -3.51 -8.88
C ASP A 60 1.74 -4.40 -8.20
N VAL A 61 1.00 -3.85 -7.23
CA VAL A 61 0.03 -4.60 -6.44
C VAL A 61 -1.33 -3.91 -6.49
N CYS A 62 -2.38 -4.68 -6.78
CA CYS A 62 -3.75 -4.18 -6.81
C CYS A 62 -4.63 -4.98 -5.85
N PHE A 63 -5.30 -4.29 -4.93
CA PHE A 63 -6.33 -4.87 -4.07
C PHE A 63 -7.70 -4.34 -4.46
N LYS A 64 -8.61 -5.25 -4.80
CA LYS A 64 -9.99 -4.90 -5.10
C LYS A 64 -10.81 -4.90 -3.81
N ILE A 65 -11.15 -3.72 -3.33
CA ILE A 65 -11.94 -3.51 -2.11
C ILE A 65 -13.29 -2.88 -2.52
N PRO A 66 -14.43 -3.35 -1.98
CA PRO A 66 -15.75 -2.80 -2.29
C PRO A 66 -15.88 -1.30 -1.97
N THR A 67 -16.81 -0.64 -2.63
CA THR A 67 -17.17 0.75 -2.29
C THR A 67 -17.65 0.82 -0.84
N GLY A 68 -17.23 1.84 -0.10
CA GLY A 68 -17.49 1.93 1.34
C GLY A 68 -16.61 1.02 2.22
N GLY A 69 -15.70 0.23 1.62
CA GLY A 69 -14.81 -0.69 2.33
C GLY A 69 -13.62 -0.03 3.03
N GLY A 70 -13.57 1.31 3.14
CA GLY A 70 -12.49 2.01 3.84
C GLY A 70 -11.14 1.91 3.13
N LYS A 71 -11.11 2.02 1.80
CA LYS A 71 -9.89 1.93 0.97
C LYS A 71 -8.78 2.86 1.46
N THR A 72 -9.13 4.10 1.80
CA THR A 72 -8.16 5.11 2.26
C THR A 72 -7.50 4.69 3.57
N PHE A 73 -8.25 4.09 4.49
CA PHE A 73 -7.71 3.61 5.76
C PHE A 73 -6.80 2.39 5.56
N VAL A 74 -7.20 1.46 4.69
CA VAL A 74 -6.34 0.32 4.31
C VAL A 74 -5.05 0.81 3.66
N ALA A 75 -5.13 1.77 2.75
CA ALA A 75 -3.96 2.33 2.08
C ALA A 75 -3.03 3.05 3.07
N ALA A 76 -3.55 3.85 4.00
CA ALA A 76 -2.76 4.47 5.05
C ALA A 76 -2.05 3.42 5.93
N SER A 77 -2.76 2.36 6.32
CA SER A 77 -2.19 1.26 7.10
C SER A 77 -1.14 0.45 6.33
N ALA A 78 -1.29 0.33 5.00
CA ALA A 78 -0.34 -0.37 4.15
C ALA A 78 1.03 0.30 4.07
N VAL A 79 1.11 1.62 4.26
CA VAL A 79 2.37 2.37 4.17
C VAL A 79 3.42 1.81 5.14
N LYS A 80 3.03 1.57 6.39
CA LYS A 80 3.93 0.96 7.38
C LYS A 80 4.39 -0.43 6.95
N THR A 81 3.45 -1.28 6.53
CA THR A 81 3.74 -2.65 6.07
C THR A 81 4.77 -2.67 4.95
N ILE A 82 4.66 -1.73 3.99
CA ILE A 82 5.61 -1.60 2.88
C ILE A 82 6.99 -1.20 3.39
N TYR A 83 7.08 -0.19 4.26
CA TYR A 83 8.38 0.27 4.77
C TYR A 83 9.01 -0.70 5.76
N ASP A 84 8.25 -1.47 6.50
CA ASP A 84 8.77 -2.55 7.35
C ASP A 84 9.46 -3.65 6.50
N ALA A 85 8.98 -3.88 5.28
CA ALA A 85 9.61 -4.80 4.33
C ALA A 85 10.86 -4.21 3.65
N MET A 86 11.14 -2.92 3.83
CA MET A 86 12.29 -2.21 3.25
C MET A 86 13.12 -1.53 4.34
N PRO A 87 13.76 -2.30 5.24
CA PRO A 87 14.41 -1.75 6.44
C PRO A 87 15.63 -0.86 6.14
N THR A 88 16.21 -0.97 4.95
CA THR A 88 17.36 -0.16 4.51
C THR A 88 16.96 1.23 4.00
N VAL A 89 15.66 1.47 3.77
CA VAL A 89 15.18 2.76 3.27
C VAL A 89 15.05 3.74 4.43
N THR A 90 15.87 4.77 4.42
CA THR A 90 15.89 5.82 5.45
C THR A 90 15.00 7.00 5.11
N ALA A 91 15.02 7.45 3.86
CA ALA A 91 14.14 8.51 3.36
C ALA A 91 12.84 7.90 2.82
N LYS A 92 11.70 8.31 3.40
CA LYS A 92 10.40 7.76 3.07
C LYS A 92 9.53 8.83 2.41
N ALA A 93 9.00 8.52 1.23
CA ALA A 93 8.06 9.37 0.52
C ALA A 93 6.91 8.51 -0.06
N VAL A 94 5.70 9.02 0.00
CA VAL A 94 4.51 8.38 -0.56
C VAL A 94 3.84 9.35 -1.52
N VAL A 95 3.58 8.92 -2.74
CA VAL A 95 2.76 9.66 -3.69
C VAL A 95 1.36 9.06 -3.70
N TRP A 96 0.38 9.87 -3.31
CA TRP A 96 -1.01 9.46 -3.24
C TRP A 96 -1.79 10.00 -4.42
N LEU A 97 -2.17 9.13 -5.34
CA LEU A 97 -2.95 9.49 -6.52
C LEU A 97 -4.44 9.22 -6.29
N VAL A 98 -5.27 10.16 -6.68
CA VAL A 98 -6.73 10.08 -6.55
C VAL A 98 -7.41 10.48 -7.86
N PRO A 99 -8.63 9.96 -8.14
CA PRO A 99 -9.25 10.11 -9.46
C PRO A 99 -9.90 11.48 -9.70
N SER A 100 -10.09 12.33 -8.67
CA SER A 100 -10.73 13.63 -8.81
C SER A 100 -10.29 14.63 -7.74
N ASP A 101 -10.48 15.92 -8.04
CA ASP A 101 -10.18 17.02 -7.11
C ASP A 101 -11.03 16.97 -5.84
N ALA A 102 -12.27 16.50 -5.92
CA ALA A 102 -13.13 16.33 -4.76
C ALA A 102 -12.55 15.28 -3.79
N ILE A 103 -12.10 14.15 -4.31
CA ILE A 103 -11.44 13.11 -3.51
C ILE A 103 -10.07 13.58 -3.03
N LEU A 104 -9.33 14.36 -3.83
CA LEU A 104 -8.07 14.97 -3.41
C LEU A 104 -8.27 15.86 -2.19
N THR A 105 -9.22 16.78 -2.26
CA THR A 105 -9.54 17.71 -1.16
C THR A 105 -9.92 16.96 0.12
N GLN A 106 -10.79 15.95 -0.01
CA GLN A 106 -11.23 15.13 1.12
C GLN A 106 -10.07 14.32 1.71
N THR A 107 -9.25 13.69 0.88
CA THR A 107 -8.11 12.86 1.32
C THR A 107 -7.04 13.74 1.97
N TYR A 108 -6.72 14.88 1.36
CA TYR A 108 -5.76 15.83 1.92
C TYR A 108 -6.21 16.35 3.29
N ALA A 109 -7.48 16.75 3.43
CA ALA A 109 -8.04 17.19 4.71
C ALA A 109 -7.95 16.09 5.78
N ALA A 110 -8.28 14.85 5.43
CA ALA A 110 -8.22 13.71 6.35
C ALA A 110 -6.78 13.40 6.80
N LEU A 111 -5.81 13.41 5.89
CA LEU A 111 -4.42 13.09 6.21
C LEU A 111 -3.68 14.25 6.90
N SER A 112 -4.12 15.49 6.71
CA SER A 112 -3.53 16.68 7.32
C SER A 112 -4.10 17.00 8.71
N ASN A 113 -5.28 16.47 9.05
CA ASN A 113 -5.93 16.74 10.34
C ASN A 113 -5.44 15.75 11.42
N PRO A 114 -4.74 16.21 12.48
CA PRO A 114 -4.24 15.35 13.56
C PRO A 114 -5.32 14.55 14.29
N ASP A 115 -6.55 15.04 14.30
CA ASP A 115 -7.68 14.39 14.96
C ASP A 115 -8.36 13.33 14.07
N HIS A 116 -7.99 13.27 12.80
CA HIS A 116 -8.58 12.30 11.88
C HIS A 116 -7.95 10.91 12.04
N PRO A 117 -8.75 9.82 12.09
CA PRO A 117 -8.23 8.47 12.31
C PRO A 117 -7.14 8.02 11.33
N TYR A 118 -7.18 8.47 10.08
CA TYR A 118 -6.17 8.12 9.08
C TYR A 118 -4.82 8.77 9.39
N ARG A 119 -4.85 10.04 9.82
CA ARG A 119 -3.64 10.74 10.26
C ARG A 119 -3.09 10.13 11.54
N GLN A 120 -3.93 9.85 12.52
CA GLN A 120 -3.53 9.21 13.76
C GLN A 120 -2.84 7.86 13.54
N GLN A 121 -3.32 7.06 12.57
CA GLN A 121 -2.66 5.82 12.19
C GLN A 121 -1.22 6.06 11.69
N LEU A 122 -1.04 7.01 10.79
CA LEU A 122 0.29 7.37 10.28
C LEU A 122 1.20 7.93 11.38
N ASP A 123 0.67 8.76 12.28
CA ASP A 123 1.44 9.32 13.38
C ASP A 123 1.90 8.24 14.37
N VAL A 124 1.07 7.24 14.66
CA VAL A 124 1.45 6.07 15.45
C VAL A 124 2.55 5.27 14.73
N ASP A 125 2.36 5.02 13.44
CA ASP A 125 3.25 4.18 12.63
C ASP A 125 4.64 4.83 12.42
N PHE A 126 4.71 6.16 12.37
CA PHE A 126 5.93 6.92 12.04
C PHE A 126 6.37 7.90 13.14
N GLY A 127 5.86 7.75 14.36
CA GLY A 127 6.27 8.54 15.53
C GLY A 127 5.95 10.02 15.40
N GLY A 128 4.83 10.37 14.76
CA GLY A 128 4.37 11.75 14.56
C GLY A 128 5.18 12.54 13.53
N ARG A 129 6.14 11.93 12.86
CA ARG A 129 7.00 12.57 11.84
C ARG A 129 6.44 12.37 10.43
N VAL A 130 5.23 12.86 10.21
CA VAL A 130 4.53 12.78 8.93
C VAL A 130 4.17 14.19 8.46
N GLU A 131 4.59 14.51 7.26
CA GLU A 131 4.21 15.75 6.58
C GLU A 131 3.36 15.42 5.35
N VAL A 132 2.33 16.22 5.11
CA VAL A 132 1.39 16.01 4.00
C VAL A 132 1.38 17.26 3.13
N TYR A 133 1.68 17.11 1.87
CA TYR A 133 1.73 18.18 0.89
C TYR A 133 0.72 17.96 -0.23
N SER A 134 0.08 19.02 -0.68
CA SER A 134 -0.61 19.02 -1.96
C SER A 134 0.36 19.34 -3.10
N LYS A 135 -0.09 19.17 -4.35
CA LYS A 135 0.75 19.41 -5.54
C LYS A 135 1.31 20.85 -5.61
N ALA A 136 0.51 21.86 -5.25
CA ALA A 136 0.88 23.25 -5.43
C ALA A 136 2.15 23.67 -4.66
N PRO A 137 2.31 23.37 -3.35
CA PRO A 137 3.56 23.67 -2.64
C PRO A 137 4.79 22.96 -3.22
N LEU A 138 4.62 21.74 -3.76
CA LEU A 138 5.72 20.95 -4.33
C LEU A 138 6.25 21.53 -5.66
N LEU A 139 5.39 22.24 -6.40
CA LEU A 139 5.77 22.87 -7.67
C LEU A 139 6.39 24.26 -7.51
N ASN A 140 6.19 24.90 -6.35
CA ASN A 140 6.63 26.26 -6.07
C ASN A 140 7.83 26.31 -5.09
N GLY A 141 8.33 25.13 -4.73
CA GLY A 141 9.46 24.97 -3.80
C GLY A 141 10.84 25.15 -4.44
#